data_579137131cd7cfb6778f62584322e230
#
_entry.id   579137131cd7cfb6778f62584322e230
#
_cell.length_a   1.000
_cell.length_b   1.000
_cell.length_c   1.000
_cell.angle_alpha   90.00
_cell.angle_beta   90.00
_cell.angle_gamma   90.00
#
_symmetry.space_group_name_H-M   'P 1'
#
loop_
_entity.id
_entity.type
_entity.pdbx_description
1 polymer ?
#
loop_
_entity_poly.entity_id
_entity_poly.type
_entity_poly.pdbx_seq_one_letter_code
_entity_poly.pdbx_strand_id
1 'polypeptide(L)'
;MSRFSAYLQARAALCLLLWFAVSVNASAQVDFNRQVRPILAEHCLQCHGPDGEKRSADLRLDVEADAKKSSIVAGSPGDSELMHRITSTDPDTVMPPKETGKVLTEAQKEILKQWIKEGAKYSSHWAFQPIANSDDLLKALPTPNADKSPVDRFLMQKLKQAGLAYSKPVSRAQFIRRATFDLTGLPPTWAEVEAFENDTAAGSEERLIDRLLASPRYGERWGRHWLDIARYADTHGGAAIGFTSFPFSYTYRDYVINAFNSDLPIDRFLKEQIAADQLGLPNGDPALAALGFLTVGMQFRNYHDTIDDQIDVVTRGLMGLTVTCARCHDHKFDPIPTADYYALYAAIAPSKSPPELPAIGAVTDEQARQQYERELADLKLKVQQFAREQNEVLRNRLR
;
A
#
# COMPACT_ATOMS: atom_id res chain seq x y z
N MET A 1 -72.13 2.51 24.01
CA MET A 1 -70.69 2.06 24.05
C MET A 1 -70.09 1.75 22.68
N SER A 2 -70.82 1.78 21.57
CA SER A 2 -70.28 1.38 20.23
C SER A 2 -69.64 2.50 19.40
N ARG A 3 -69.89 3.77 19.67
CA ARG A 3 -69.31 4.89 18.88
C ARG A 3 -67.92 5.36 19.34
N PHE A 4 -67.54 5.06 20.57
CA PHE A 4 -66.26 5.43 21.13
C PHE A 4 -65.13 4.48 20.68
N SER A 5 -65.43 3.21 20.43
CA SER A 5 -64.46 2.20 19.92
C SER A 5 -64.05 2.45 18.47
N ALA A 6 -65.00 2.88 17.62
CA ALA A 6 -64.73 3.18 16.22
C ALA A 6 -63.83 4.42 16.03
N TYR A 7 -63.92 5.41 16.92
CA TYR A 7 -63.11 6.63 16.88
C TYR A 7 -61.64 6.39 17.30
N LEU A 8 -61.42 5.47 18.27
CA LEU A 8 -60.06 5.06 18.67
C LEU A 8 -59.37 4.20 17.61
N GLN A 9 -60.13 3.31 16.95
CA GLN A 9 -59.58 2.48 15.86
C GLN A 9 -59.22 3.30 14.61
N ALA A 10 -60.02 4.32 14.25
CA ALA A 10 -59.74 5.22 13.15
C ALA A 10 -58.52 6.11 13.41
N ARG A 11 -58.26 6.56 14.64
CA ARG A 11 -57.09 7.34 15.02
C ARG A 11 -55.82 6.48 15.08
N ALA A 12 -55.91 5.23 15.55
CA ALA A 12 -54.81 4.30 15.54
C ALA A 12 -54.38 3.91 14.11
N ALA A 13 -55.34 3.72 13.21
CA ALA A 13 -55.08 3.45 11.80
C ALA A 13 -54.45 4.67 11.07
N LEU A 14 -54.89 5.89 11.40
CA LEU A 14 -54.33 7.12 10.83
C LEU A 14 -52.90 7.40 11.33
N CYS A 15 -52.59 7.10 12.60
CA CYS A 15 -51.24 7.19 13.16
C CYS A 15 -50.30 6.13 12.56
N LEU A 16 -50.79 4.92 12.30
CA LEU A 16 -50.01 3.87 11.63
C LEU A 16 -49.72 4.21 10.16
N LEU A 17 -50.69 4.81 9.44
CA LEU A 17 -50.47 5.28 8.06
C LEU A 17 -49.54 6.49 7.99
N LEU A 18 -49.55 7.38 8.95
CA LEU A 18 -48.59 8.48 9.06
C LEU A 18 -47.18 8.01 9.46
N TRP A 19 -47.05 6.91 10.21
CA TRP A 19 -45.76 6.31 10.55
C TRP A 19 -45.10 5.57 9.35
N PHE A 20 -45.93 5.03 8.45
CA PHE A 20 -45.43 4.40 7.21
C PHE A 20 -45.07 5.39 6.11
N ALA A 21 -45.52 6.64 6.17
CA ALA A 21 -45.24 7.67 5.16
C ALA A 21 -43.95 8.45 5.40
N VAL A 22 -43.21 8.21 6.49
CA VAL A 22 -41.89 8.84 6.77
C VAL A 22 -40.78 7.79 6.80
N SER A 23 -40.81 6.86 5.86
CA SER A 23 -39.58 6.23 5.39
C SER A 23 -38.94 7.20 4.40
N VAL A 24 -38.40 8.31 4.90
CA VAL A 24 -37.41 9.09 4.17
C VAL A 24 -36.28 8.11 3.90
N ASN A 25 -36.24 7.58 2.68
CA ASN A 25 -35.03 7.03 2.14
C ASN A 25 -33.99 8.15 2.25
N ALA A 26 -33.23 8.21 3.32
CA ALA A 26 -32.00 8.94 3.36
C ALA A 26 -31.11 8.27 2.30
N SER A 27 -31.26 8.71 1.06
CA SER A 27 -30.30 8.37 -0.01
C SER A 27 -28.95 8.74 0.55
N ALA A 28 -28.09 7.77 0.77
CA ALA A 28 -26.76 8.04 1.25
C ALA A 28 -26.11 9.03 0.27
N GLN A 29 -25.63 10.15 0.79
CA GLN A 29 -24.96 11.19 -0.01
C GLN A 29 -23.90 10.55 -0.90
N VAL A 30 -23.81 10.99 -2.16
CA VAL A 30 -22.84 10.48 -3.13
C VAL A 30 -21.42 10.77 -2.64
N ASP A 31 -20.62 9.71 -2.46
CA ASP A 31 -19.22 9.80 -2.07
C ASP A 31 -18.35 10.15 -3.29
N PHE A 32 -17.77 11.35 -3.28
CA PHE A 32 -16.94 11.83 -4.38
C PHE A 32 -15.78 10.89 -4.70
N ASN A 33 -15.03 10.45 -3.69
CA ASN A 33 -13.84 9.63 -3.90
C ASN A 33 -14.16 8.21 -4.37
N ARG A 34 -15.28 7.65 -3.91
CA ARG A 34 -15.66 6.25 -4.23
C ARG A 34 -16.48 6.12 -5.50
N GLN A 35 -17.30 7.12 -5.80
CA GLN A 35 -18.29 7.01 -6.86
C GLN A 35 -18.04 7.97 -8.02
N VAL A 36 -17.67 9.24 -7.76
CA VAL A 36 -17.52 10.27 -8.79
C VAL A 36 -16.11 10.30 -9.37
N ARG A 37 -15.08 10.37 -8.50
CA ARG A 37 -13.68 10.46 -8.96
C ARG A 37 -13.28 9.34 -9.92
N PRO A 38 -13.63 8.05 -9.71
CA PRO A 38 -13.32 7.00 -10.68
C PRO A 38 -13.97 7.22 -12.05
N ILE A 39 -15.21 7.74 -12.09
CA ILE A 39 -15.91 8.05 -13.35
C ILE A 39 -15.16 9.17 -14.08
N LEU A 40 -14.84 10.26 -13.38
CA LEU A 40 -14.09 11.38 -13.98
C LEU A 40 -12.72 10.93 -14.48
N ALA A 41 -11.97 10.17 -13.68
CA ALA A 41 -10.63 9.69 -14.04
C ALA A 41 -10.66 8.79 -15.29
N GLU A 42 -11.63 7.89 -15.39
CA GLU A 42 -11.73 6.95 -16.52
C GLU A 42 -12.16 7.65 -17.81
N HIS A 43 -13.12 8.57 -17.72
CA HIS A 43 -13.81 9.09 -18.90
C HIS A 43 -13.44 10.54 -19.27
N CYS A 44 -12.96 11.36 -18.34
CA CYS A 44 -12.84 12.81 -18.52
C CYS A 44 -11.43 13.36 -18.36
N LEU A 45 -10.67 12.92 -17.30
CA LEU A 45 -9.44 13.62 -16.88
C LEU A 45 -8.28 13.48 -17.86
N GLN A 46 -8.33 12.58 -18.81
CA GLN A 46 -7.32 12.50 -19.87
C GLN A 46 -7.26 13.78 -20.70
N CYS A 47 -8.45 14.39 -20.94
CA CYS A 47 -8.58 15.63 -21.74
C CYS A 47 -9.00 16.84 -20.90
N HIS A 48 -9.53 16.65 -19.68
CA HIS A 48 -10.01 17.70 -18.79
C HIS A 48 -9.40 17.57 -17.38
N GLY A 49 -8.13 17.21 -17.32
CA GLY A 49 -7.37 16.97 -16.10
C GLY A 49 -6.14 17.87 -15.95
N PRO A 50 -5.17 17.43 -15.12
CA PRO A 50 -3.99 18.22 -14.78
C PRO A 50 -3.01 18.42 -15.94
N ASP A 51 -2.92 17.47 -16.89
CA ASP A 51 -1.97 17.50 -18.00
C ASP A 51 -2.28 18.68 -18.96
N GLY A 52 -1.46 19.73 -18.89
CA GLY A 52 -1.66 20.95 -19.67
C GLY A 52 -1.48 20.77 -21.17
N GLU A 53 -0.66 19.80 -21.62
CA GLU A 53 -0.42 19.54 -23.04
C GLU A 53 -1.59 18.81 -23.70
N LYS A 54 -2.29 17.94 -22.92
CA LYS A 54 -3.45 17.19 -23.41
C LYS A 54 -4.79 17.84 -23.09
N ARG A 55 -4.77 18.95 -22.33
CA ARG A 55 -6.00 19.61 -21.88
C ARG A 55 -6.77 20.24 -23.02
N SER A 56 -8.03 19.85 -23.15
CA SER A 56 -8.96 20.40 -24.13
C SER A 56 -9.83 21.49 -23.51
N ALA A 57 -10.10 22.55 -24.27
CA ALA A 57 -10.97 23.67 -23.88
C ALA A 57 -10.57 24.39 -22.57
N ASP A 58 -9.33 24.24 -22.12
CA ASP A 58 -8.81 24.75 -20.84
C ASP A 58 -9.66 24.38 -19.61
N LEU A 59 -10.41 23.27 -19.70
CA LEU A 59 -11.31 22.78 -18.66
C LEU A 59 -10.62 21.82 -17.72
N ARG A 60 -10.73 22.08 -16.40
CA ARG A 60 -10.25 21.24 -15.29
C ARG A 60 -11.44 20.64 -14.52
N LEU A 61 -11.75 19.34 -14.74
CA LEU A 61 -12.77 18.63 -13.98
C LEU A 61 -12.24 17.99 -12.69
N ASP A 62 -10.95 18.01 -12.48
CA ASP A 62 -10.28 17.57 -11.26
C ASP A 62 -10.19 18.69 -10.19
N VAL A 63 -10.42 19.96 -10.59
CA VAL A 63 -10.39 21.13 -9.71
C VAL A 63 -11.79 21.71 -9.54
N GLU A 64 -12.30 21.74 -8.31
CA GLU A 64 -13.66 22.17 -8.00
C GLU A 64 -13.99 23.57 -8.52
N ALA A 65 -13.09 24.54 -8.29
CA ALA A 65 -13.30 25.94 -8.70
C ALA A 65 -13.44 26.07 -10.23
N ASP A 66 -12.58 25.37 -10.97
CA ASP A 66 -12.57 25.44 -12.44
C ASP A 66 -13.78 24.73 -13.05
N ALA A 67 -14.11 23.54 -12.52
CA ALA A 67 -15.28 22.79 -12.96
C ALA A 67 -16.59 23.57 -12.73
N LYS A 68 -16.72 24.21 -11.56
CA LYS A 68 -17.90 25.02 -11.22
C LYS A 68 -17.96 26.37 -11.97
N LYS A 69 -16.85 26.84 -12.48
CA LYS A 69 -16.80 28.08 -13.27
C LYS A 69 -17.44 27.91 -14.64
N SER A 70 -17.32 26.75 -15.28
CA SER A 70 -17.63 26.60 -16.71
C SER A 70 -18.51 25.39 -17.06
N SER A 71 -18.60 24.35 -16.21
CA SER A 71 -19.26 23.11 -16.61
C SER A 71 -20.25 22.54 -15.62
N ILE A 72 -20.20 22.97 -14.35
CA ILE A 72 -21.05 22.41 -13.28
C ILE A 72 -21.77 23.54 -12.55
N VAL A 73 -23.10 23.52 -12.55
CA VAL A 73 -23.92 24.38 -11.71
C VAL A 73 -24.36 23.57 -10.49
N ALA A 74 -23.77 23.86 -9.32
CA ALA A 74 -24.02 23.11 -8.09
C ALA A 74 -25.53 23.17 -7.71
N GLY A 75 -26.13 22.02 -7.48
CA GLY A 75 -27.56 21.89 -7.18
C GLY A 75 -28.46 21.80 -8.41
N SER A 76 -27.99 22.13 -9.61
CA SER A 76 -28.77 22.20 -10.84
C SER A 76 -28.19 21.33 -11.96
N PRO A 77 -28.47 20.03 -11.99
CA PRO A 77 -28.01 19.15 -13.08
C PRO A 77 -28.50 19.60 -14.46
N GLY A 78 -29.72 20.15 -14.56
CA GLY A 78 -30.32 20.64 -15.80
C GLY A 78 -29.64 21.87 -16.40
N ASP A 79 -28.93 22.66 -15.59
CA ASP A 79 -28.19 23.83 -16.01
C ASP A 79 -26.67 23.56 -16.18
N SER A 80 -26.25 22.32 -15.90
CA SER A 80 -24.83 21.94 -15.95
C SER A 80 -24.43 21.46 -17.33
N GLU A 81 -23.47 22.14 -17.96
CA GLU A 81 -22.94 21.78 -19.28
C GLU A 81 -22.38 20.35 -19.29
N LEU A 82 -21.77 19.89 -18.19
CA LEU A 82 -21.34 18.51 -18.03
C LEU A 82 -22.49 17.53 -18.30
N MET A 83 -23.66 17.76 -17.74
CA MET A 83 -24.83 16.87 -17.93
C MET A 83 -25.35 16.96 -19.38
N HIS A 84 -25.41 18.16 -19.95
CA HIS A 84 -25.81 18.31 -21.35
C HIS A 84 -24.92 17.51 -22.29
N ARG A 85 -23.60 17.58 -22.09
CA ARG A 85 -22.62 16.88 -22.92
C ARG A 85 -22.70 15.37 -22.77
N ILE A 86 -22.74 14.83 -21.53
CA ILE A 86 -22.74 13.37 -21.32
C ILE A 86 -24.08 12.70 -21.66
N THR A 87 -25.16 13.47 -21.81
CA THR A 87 -26.49 12.96 -22.21
C THR A 87 -26.84 13.27 -23.66
N SER A 88 -26.00 14.04 -24.37
CA SER A 88 -26.23 14.36 -25.78
C SER A 88 -26.23 13.10 -26.65
N THR A 89 -27.09 13.12 -27.66
CA THR A 89 -27.12 12.10 -28.73
C THR A 89 -26.39 12.57 -29.99
N ASP A 90 -26.11 13.88 -30.08
CA ASP A 90 -25.41 14.50 -31.20
C ASP A 90 -23.91 14.14 -31.13
N PRO A 91 -23.34 13.52 -32.17
CA PRO A 91 -21.96 13.10 -32.24
C PRO A 91 -20.94 14.26 -32.06
N ASP A 92 -21.31 15.48 -32.45
CA ASP A 92 -20.41 16.63 -32.38
C ASP A 92 -20.38 17.29 -30.99
N THR A 93 -21.34 16.96 -30.13
CA THR A 93 -21.48 17.55 -28.79
C THR A 93 -21.34 16.55 -27.65
N VAL A 94 -21.50 15.26 -27.92
CA VAL A 94 -21.45 14.22 -26.87
C VAL A 94 -20.05 14.09 -26.26
N MET A 95 -20.00 13.91 -24.93
CA MET A 95 -18.76 13.64 -24.20
C MET A 95 -18.87 12.32 -23.41
N PRO A 96 -17.81 11.50 -23.41
CA PRO A 96 -16.60 11.59 -24.21
C PRO A 96 -16.86 11.45 -25.71
N PRO A 97 -15.99 12.03 -26.59
CA PRO A 97 -16.11 11.89 -28.03
C PRO A 97 -16.07 10.40 -28.44
N LYS A 98 -16.86 10.02 -29.46
CA LYS A 98 -17.01 8.62 -29.91
C LYS A 98 -15.68 7.98 -30.32
N GLU A 99 -14.76 8.76 -30.86
CA GLU A 99 -13.43 8.32 -31.32
C GLU A 99 -12.57 7.78 -30.16
N THR A 100 -12.87 8.19 -28.92
CA THR A 100 -12.15 7.71 -27.72
C THR A 100 -12.51 6.27 -27.35
N GLY A 101 -13.61 5.72 -27.87
CA GLY A 101 -14.15 4.44 -27.50
C GLY A 101 -14.70 4.37 -26.08
N LYS A 102 -14.76 5.49 -25.35
CA LYS A 102 -15.23 5.57 -23.96
C LYS A 102 -16.72 5.90 -23.93
N VAL A 103 -17.49 5.10 -23.19
CA VAL A 103 -18.95 5.29 -23.06
C VAL A 103 -19.33 5.22 -21.59
N LEU A 104 -20.08 6.25 -21.13
CA LEU A 104 -20.67 6.27 -19.79
C LEU A 104 -21.92 5.38 -19.76
N THR A 105 -22.01 4.52 -18.76
CA THR A 105 -23.24 3.78 -18.46
C THR A 105 -24.32 4.70 -17.87
N GLU A 106 -25.59 4.33 -18.00
CA GLU A 106 -26.69 5.12 -17.40
C GLU A 106 -26.53 5.23 -15.87
N ALA A 107 -26.03 4.19 -15.21
CA ALA A 107 -25.74 4.23 -13.78
C ALA A 107 -24.67 5.29 -13.42
N GLN A 108 -23.61 5.41 -14.23
CA GLN A 108 -22.58 6.43 -14.05
C GLN A 108 -23.12 7.85 -14.28
N LYS A 109 -23.96 8.03 -15.30
CA LYS A 109 -24.63 9.31 -15.56
C LYS A 109 -25.55 9.71 -14.39
N GLU A 110 -26.30 8.76 -13.83
CA GLU A 110 -27.18 9.05 -12.68
C GLU A 110 -26.38 9.37 -11.40
N ILE A 111 -25.22 8.71 -11.17
CA ILE A 111 -24.30 9.08 -10.08
C ILE A 111 -23.84 10.54 -10.22
N LEU A 112 -23.38 10.94 -11.42
CA LEU A 112 -22.93 12.31 -11.68
C LEU A 112 -24.08 13.32 -11.49
N LYS A 113 -25.26 13.00 -11.98
CA LYS A 113 -26.47 13.82 -11.82
C LYS A 113 -26.84 14.01 -10.36
N GLN A 114 -26.85 12.93 -9.57
CA GLN A 114 -27.17 12.99 -8.16
C GLN A 114 -26.10 13.77 -7.38
N TRP A 115 -24.83 13.57 -7.68
CA TRP A 115 -23.73 14.35 -7.11
C TRP A 115 -23.87 15.85 -7.36
N ILE A 116 -24.18 16.25 -8.60
CA ILE A 116 -24.41 17.67 -8.94
C ILE A 116 -25.62 18.21 -8.16
N LYS A 117 -26.73 17.44 -8.09
CA LYS A 117 -27.92 17.79 -7.32
C LYS A 117 -27.64 18.00 -5.83
N GLU A 118 -26.70 17.25 -5.27
CA GLU A 118 -26.23 17.38 -3.88
C GLU A 118 -25.20 18.51 -3.66
N GLY A 119 -24.95 19.33 -4.70
CA GLY A 119 -24.09 20.51 -4.62
C GLY A 119 -22.71 20.33 -5.20
N ALA A 120 -22.44 19.22 -5.91
CA ALA A 120 -21.16 18.91 -6.56
C ALA A 120 -19.95 19.14 -5.63
N LYS A 121 -19.98 18.55 -4.44
CA LYS A 121 -18.89 18.69 -3.46
C LYS A 121 -17.73 17.80 -3.84
N TYR A 122 -16.58 18.42 -3.98
CA TYR A 122 -15.30 17.73 -4.19
C TYR A 122 -14.71 17.33 -2.84
N SER A 123 -13.82 16.34 -2.88
CA SER A 123 -13.05 15.90 -1.73
C SER A 123 -11.62 15.68 -2.18
N SER A 124 -10.63 16.02 -1.35
CA SER A 124 -9.24 15.68 -1.60
C SER A 124 -9.10 14.16 -1.78
N HIS A 125 -8.09 13.74 -2.52
CA HIS A 125 -7.87 12.31 -2.78
C HIS A 125 -7.76 11.53 -1.46
N TRP A 126 -8.45 10.40 -1.35
CA TRP A 126 -8.58 9.64 -0.09
C TRP A 126 -7.24 9.24 0.53
N ALA A 127 -6.23 8.91 -0.31
CA ALA A 127 -4.90 8.50 0.16
C ALA A 127 -4.10 9.64 0.84
N PHE A 128 -4.50 10.90 0.61
CA PHE A 128 -3.83 12.08 1.16
C PHE A 128 -4.68 12.81 2.20
N GLN A 129 -5.81 12.20 2.60
CA GLN A 129 -6.59 12.73 3.71
C GLN A 129 -5.97 12.32 5.04
N PRO A 130 -5.99 13.20 6.06
CA PRO A 130 -5.61 12.79 7.41
C PRO A 130 -6.43 11.58 7.87
N ILE A 131 -5.77 10.64 8.53
CA ILE A 131 -6.45 9.49 9.12
C ILE A 131 -7.43 10.01 10.18
N ALA A 132 -8.69 9.57 10.09
CA ALA A 132 -9.70 9.91 11.07
C ALA A 132 -9.27 9.41 12.47
N ASN A 133 -9.57 10.23 13.51
CA ASN A 133 -9.29 9.81 14.88
C ASN A 133 -10.02 8.50 15.18
N SER A 134 -9.28 7.50 15.66
CA SER A 134 -9.83 6.19 16.02
C SER A 134 -10.96 6.28 17.05
N ASP A 135 -10.85 7.20 18.00
CA ASP A 135 -11.86 7.40 19.04
C ASP A 135 -13.20 7.87 18.48
N ASP A 136 -13.17 8.74 17.47
CA ASP A 136 -14.40 9.22 16.83
C ASP A 136 -15.05 8.12 15.97
N LEU A 137 -14.24 7.31 15.30
CA LEU A 137 -14.72 6.12 14.59
C LEU A 137 -15.35 5.11 15.56
N LEU A 138 -14.72 4.89 16.72
CA LEU A 138 -15.22 3.98 17.75
C LEU A 138 -16.49 4.49 18.41
N LYS A 139 -16.64 5.81 18.64
CA LYS A 139 -17.87 6.43 19.14
C LYS A 139 -19.06 6.25 18.19
N ALA A 140 -18.81 6.23 16.88
CA ALA A 140 -19.84 6.01 15.87
C ALA A 140 -20.35 4.57 15.80
N LEU A 141 -19.63 3.62 16.43
CA LEU A 141 -20.05 2.21 16.46
C LEU A 141 -21.13 2.00 17.55
N PRO A 142 -22.13 1.14 17.30
CA PRO A 142 -23.11 0.76 18.31
C PRO A 142 -22.43 0.23 19.56
N THR A 143 -22.81 0.72 20.73
CA THR A 143 -22.17 0.50 22.05
C THR A 143 -22.59 -0.73 22.86
N PRO A 144 -23.11 -1.85 22.38
CA PRO A 144 -23.49 -2.92 23.30
C PRO A 144 -22.32 -3.65 23.96
N ASN A 145 -21.07 -3.40 23.58
CA ASN A 145 -19.90 -4.13 24.10
C ASN A 145 -18.67 -3.21 24.15
N ALA A 146 -18.68 -2.26 25.08
CA ALA A 146 -17.54 -1.35 25.30
C ALA A 146 -16.26 -2.08 25.79
N ASP A 147 -16.41 -3.29 26.29
CA ASP A 147 -15.36 -4.22 26.74
C ASP A 147 -14.71 -5.00 25.59
N LYS A 148 -15.28 -4.97 24.39
CA LYS A 148 -14.72 -5.65 23.22
C LYS A 148 -13.67 -4.80 22.52
N SER A 149 -12.70 -5.49 21.88
CA SER A 149 -11.66 -4.83 21.10
C SER A 149 -12.27 -3.99 19.96
N PRO A 150 -11.61 -2.92 19.51
CA PRO A 150 -12.05 -2.15 18.35
C PRO A 150 -12.34 -3.03 17.12
N VAL A 151 -11.48 -4.03 16.86
CA VAL A 151 -11.66 -4.98 15.74
C VAL A 151 -12.96 -5.76 15.88
N ASP A 152 -13.24 -6.30 17.07
CA ASP A 152 -14.49 -7.01 17.34
C ASP A 152 -15.72 -6.13 17.10
N ARG A 153 -15.66 -4.88 17.53
CA ARG A 153 -16.79 -3.94 17.35
C ARG A 153 -17.11 -3.69 15.88
N PHE A 154 -16.07 -3.48 15.03
CA PHE A 154 -16.24 -3.37 13.57
C PHE A 154 -16.80 -4.65 12.95
N LEU A 155 -16.24 -5.82 13.33
CA LEU A 155 -16.69 -7.11 12.82
C LEU A 155 -18.14 -7.39 13.22
N MET A 156 -18.52 -7.16 14.49
CA MET A 156 -19.89 -7.33 14.97
C MET A 156 -20.89 -6.47 14.20
N GLN A 157 -20.54 -5.22 13.90
CA GLN A 157 -21.39 -4.34 13.09
C GLN A 157 -21.64 -4.95 11.70
N LYS A 158 -20.58 -5.43 11.03
CA LYS A 158 -20.69 -6.05 9.71
C LYS A 158 -21.49 -7.35 9.74
N LEU A 159 -21.23 -8.21 10.70
CA LEU A 159 -21.99 -9.45 10.90
C LEU A 159 -23.48 -9.16 11.10
N LYS A 160 -23.81 -8.18 11.96
CA LYS A 160 -25.22 -7.78 12.21
C LYS A 160 -25.90 -7.25 10.94
N GLN A 161 -25.19 -6.45 10.12
CA GLN A 161 -25.71 -5.96 8.84
C GLN A 161 -25.99 -7.10 7.86
N ALA A 162 -25.20 -8.17 7.91
CA ALA A 162 -25.39 -9.37 7.10
C ALA A 162 -26.35 -10.40 7.70
N GLY A 163 -26.98 -10.12 8.87
CA GLY A 163 -27.84 -11.07 9.56
C GLY A 163 -27.09 -12.27 10.17
N LEU A 164 -25.78 -12.13 10.39
CA LEU A 164 -24.90 -13.17 10.92
C LEU A 164 -24.49 -12.86 12.37
N ALA A 165 -23.93 -13.88 13.03
CA ALA A 165 -23.31 -13.80 14.34
C ALA A 165 -21.96 -14.50 14.33
N TYR A 166 -21.14 -14.29 15.36
CA TYR A 166 -19.91 -15.06 15.55
C TYR A 166 -20.21 -16.56 15.66
N SER A 167 -19.32 -17.37 15.10
CA SER A 167 -19.29 -18.81 15.34
C SER A 167 -18.95 -19.10 16.81
N LYS A 168 -19.20 -20.31 17.26
CA LYS A 168 -18.73 -20.76 18.57
C LYS A 168 -17.20 -20.67 18.65
N PRO A 169 -16.63 -20.35 19.83
CA PRO A 169 -15.20 -20.41 20.05
C PRO A 169 -14.63 -21.78 19.65
N VAL A 170 -13.42 -21.79 19.12
CA VAL A 170 -12.71 -23.02 18.78
C VAL A 170 -12.26 -23.76 20.05
N SER A 171 -11.96 -25.07 19.94
CA SER A 171 -11.33 -25.82 21.03
C SER A 171 -9.91 -25.32 21.31
N ARG A 172 -9.38 -25.58 22.50
CA ARG A 172 -8.00 -25.21 22.87
C ARG A 172 -6.96 -25.81 21.91
N ALA A 173 -7.11 -27.08 21.53
CA ALA A 173 -6.25 -27.70 20.53
C ALA A 173 -6.30 -26.99 19.16
N GLN A 174 -7.48 -26.57 18.73
CA GLN A 174 -7.60 -25.79 17.50
C GLN A 174 -7.00 -24.39 17.65
N PHE A 175 -7.13 -23.77 18.83
CA PHE A 175 -6.57 -22.44 19.09
C PHE A 175 -5.04 -22.48 19.01
N ILE A 176 -4.36 -23.37 19.78
CA ILE A 176 -2.90 -23.48 19.72
C ILE A 176 -2.40 -23.82 18.33
N ARG A 177 -3.09 -24.73 17.62
CA ARG A 177 -2.72 -25.07 16.25
C ARG A 177 -2.75 -23.84 15.33
N ARG A 178 -3.83 -23.04 15.37
CA ARG A 178 -3.96 -21.83 14.54
C ARG A 178 -2.94 -20.77 14.92
N ALA A 179 -2.81 -20.45 16.23
CA ALA A 179 -1.87 -19.45 16.71
C ALA A 179 -0.42 -19.81 16.34
N THR A 180 -0.02 -21.08 16.47
CA THR A 180 1.35 -21.52 16.13
C THR A 180 1.59 -21.41 14.62
N PHE A 181 0.64 -21.84 13.78
CA PHE A 181 0.78 -21.67 12.33
C PHE A 181 0.85 -20.21 11.90
N ASP A 182 0.02 -19.37 12.48
CA ASP A 182 -0.03 -17.95 12.10
C ASP A 182 1.27 -17.23 12.50
N LEU A 183 1.77 -17.49 13.71
CA LEU A 183 2.92 -16.77 14.25
C LEU A 183 4.27 -17.36 13.84
N THR A 184 4.38 -18.68 13.67
CA THR A 184 5.66 -19.36 13.41
C THR A 184 5.73 -20.09 12.07
N GLY A 185 4.61 -20.26 11.38
CA GLY A 185 4.52 -21.00 10.13
C GLY A 185 4.60 -22.54 10.27
N LEU A 186 4.68 -23.06 11.48
CA LEU A 186 4.83 -24.48 11.79
C LEU A 186 3.71 -24.97 12.69
N PRO A 187 3.34 -26.26 12.64
CA PRO A 187 2.40 -26.84 13.61
C PRO A 187 3.05 -26.93 15.00
N PRO A 188 2.25 -26.85 16.08
CA PRO A 188 2.75 -27.19 17.42
C PRO A 188 3.10 -28.66 17.50
N THR A 189 4.03 -29.00 18.36
CA THR A 189 4.30 -30.40 18.75
C THR A 189 3.14 -30.95 19.60
N TRP A 190 3.02 -32.26 19.65
CA TRP A 190 2.00 -32.92 20.51
C TRP A 190 2.15 -32.51 21.99
N ALA A 191 3.36 -32.48 22.50
CA ALA A 191 3.64 -32.09 23.89
C ALA A 191 3.19 -30.63 24.17
N GLU A 192 3.34 -29.70 23.22
CA GLU A 192 2.86 -28.32 23.36
C GLU A 192 1.33 -28.26 23.36
N VAL A 193 0.65 -29.06 22.53
CA VAL A 193 -0.81 -29.16 22.55
C VAL A 193 -1.31 -29.67 23.89
N GLU A 194 -0.74 -30.78 24.38
CA GLU A 194 -1.11 -31.41 25.66
C GLU A 194 -0.86 -30.46 26.83
N ALA A 195 0.29 -29.79 26.87
CA ALA A 195 0.61 -28.79 27.88
C ALA A 195 -0.38 -27.64 27.91
N PHE A 196 -0.74 -27.10 26.71
CA PHE A 196 -1.70 -26.01 26.62
C PHE A 196 -3.13 -26.44 26.96
N GLU A 197 -3.58 -27.64 26.57
CA GLU A 197 -4.90 -28.14 26.92
C GLU A 197 -5.07 -28.30 28.44
N ASN A 198 -4.00 -28.72 29.13
CA ASN A 198 -3.97 -28.91 30.59
C ASN A 198 -3.75 -27.60 31.37
N ASP A 199 -3.25 -26.52 30.76
CA ASP A 199 -3.10 -25.18 31.38
C ASP A 199 -4.43 -24.44 31.42
N THR A 200 -5.22 -24.70 32.47
CA THR A 200 -6.52 -24.02 32.68
C THR A 200 -6.41 -22.73 33.49
N ALA A 201 -5.20 -22.26 33.82
CA ALA A 201 -4.98 -21.02 34.55
C ALA A 201 -5.38 -19.80 33.73
N ALA A 202 -5.85 -18.74 34.40
CA ALA A 202 -6.16 -17.48 33.76
C ALA A 202 -4.94 -16.95 33.01
N GLY A 203 -5.15 -16.35 31.80
CA GLY A 203 -4.09 -15.83 30.97
C GLY A 203 -3.28 -16.90 30.22
N SER A 204 -3.76 -18.13 30.13
CA SER A 204 -3.04 -19.22 29.43
C SER A 204 -2.92 -18.94 27.91
N GLU A 205 -3.89 -18.25 27.31
CA GLU A 205 -3.85 -17.87 25.90
C GLU A 205 -2.81 -16.78 25.65
N GLU A 206 -2.76 -15.76 26.50
CA GLU A 206 -1.76 -14.69 26.45
C GLU A 206 -0.34 -15.26 26.60
N ARG A 207 -0.10 -16.12 27.60
CA ARG A 207 1.20 -16.78 27.76
C ARG A 207 1.62 -17.60 26.53
N LEU A 208 0.67 -18.28 25.90
CA LEU A 208 0.93 -18.98 24.64
C LEU A 208 1.38 -18.00 23.53
N ILE A 209 0.65 -16.91 23.35
CA ILE A 209 0.96 -15.90 22.32
C ILE A 209 2.32 -15.25 22.59
N ASP A 210 2.60 -14.84 23.84
CA ASP A 210 3.90 -14.26 24.24
C ASP A 210 5.06 -15.22 23.94
N ARG A 211 4.89 -16.52 24.25
CA ARG A 211 5.90 -17.54 23.94
C ARG A 211 6.14 -17.69 22.43
N LEU A 212 5.07 -17.64 21.62
CA LEU A 212 5.19 -17.74 20.16
C LEU A 212 5.83 -16.50 19.54
N LEU A 213 5.51 -15.32 20.05
CA LEU A 213 6.12 -14.05 19.62
C LEU A 213 7.62 -13.98 19.99
N ALA A 214 8.01 -14.55 21.13
CA ALA A 214 9.41 -14.65 21.53
C ALA A 214 10.20 -15.73 20.77
N SER A 215 9.57 -16.54 19.94
CA SER A 215 10.23 -17.59 19.16
C SER A 215 11.00 -16.97 17.98
N PRO A 216 12.26 -17.38 17.71
CA PRO A 216 12.99 -16.95 16.53
C PRO A 216 12.26 -17.30 15.21
N ARG A 217 11.36 -18.29 15.24
CA ARG A 217 10.51 -18.65 14.09
C ARG A 217 9.52 -17.56 13.70
N TYR A 218 9.18 -16.65 14.63
CA TYR A 218 8.33 -15.51 14.33
C TYR A 218 8.96 -14.61 13.26
N GLY A 219 10.21 -14.20 13.42
CA GLY A 219 10.92 -13.42 12.44
C GLY A 219 11.13 -14.15 11.11
N GLU A 220 11.41 -15.46 11.12
CA GLU A 220 11.49 -16.26 9.89
C GLU A 220 10.15 -16.27 9.14
N ARG A 221 9.04 -16.43 9.86
CA ARG A 221 7.69 -16.45 9.27
C ARG A 221 7.26 -15.09 8.74
N TRP A 222 7.37 -14.05 9.55
CA TRP A 222 6.85 -12.72 9.20
C TRP A 222 7.82 -11.92 8.33
N GLY A 223 9.11 -12.11 8.51
CA GLY A 223 10.14 -11.56 7.62
C GLY A 223 9.94 -11.98 6.18
N ARG A 224 9.40 -13.20 5.92
CA ARG A 224 9.08 -13.66 4.57
C ARG A 224 8.13 -12.73 3.83
N HIS A 225 7.12 -12.17 4.52
CA HIS A 225 6.17 -11.23 3.90
C HIS A 225 6.84 -9.90 3.53
N TRP A 226 7.77 -9.42 4.37
CA TRP A 226 8.56 -8.24 4.03
C TRP A 226 9.52 -8.50 2.88
N LEU A 227 10.17 -9.66 2.84
CA LEU A 227 11.06 -10.05 1.76
C LEU A 227 10.34 -10.12 0.41
N ASP A 228 9.05 -10.45 0.37
CA ASP A 228 8.23 -10.36 -0.84
C ASP A 228 8.05 -8.91 -1.30
N ILE A 229 7.81 -7.97 -0.38
CA ILE A 229 7.73 -6.53 -0.68
C ILE A 229 9.08 -6.04 -1.23
N ALA A 230 10.19 -6.44 -0.60
CA ALA A 230 11.54 -6.11 -1.01
C ALA A 230 11.97 -6.81 -2.31
N ARG A 231 11.18 -7.73 -2.84
CA ARG A 231 11.48 -8.55 -4.04
C ARG A 231 12.77 -9.34 -3.86
N TYR A 232 13.04 -9.81 -2.64
CA TYR A 232 14.25 -10.53 -2.27
C TYR A 232 14.47 -11.77 -3.13
N ALA A 233 15.68 -11.90 -3.63
CA ALA A 233 16.18 -13.12 -4.28
C ALA A 233 17.69 -13.28 -4.04
N ASP A 234 18.19 -14.51 -4.11
CA ASP A 234 19.64 -14.80 -4.05
C ASP A 234 20.32 -14.58 -5.41
N THR A 235 19.53 -14.44 -6.47
CA THR A 235 20.01 -14.20 -7.84
C THR A 235 19.11 -13.20 -8.56
N HIS A 236 19.67 -12.50 -9.54
CA HIS A 236 18.88 -11.69 -10.47
C HIS A 236 19.21 -12.07 -11.91
N GLY A 237 18.33 -11.65 -12.84
CA GLY A 237 18.54 -11.86 -14.25
C GLY A 237 17.52 -12.79 -14.87
N GLY A 238 17.86 -13.38 -16.00
CA GLY A 238 17.01 -14.25 -16.80
C GLY A 238 17.59 -14.49 -18.18
N ALA A 239 16.84 -15.12 -19.07
CA ALA A 239 17.29 -15.51 -20.40
C ALA A 239 17.91 -14.35 -21.23
N ALA A 240 17.41 -13.12 -21.04
CA ALA A 240 17.87 -11.95 -21.79
C ALA A 240 19.19 -11.32 -21.26
N ILE A 241 19.47 -11.43 -19.94
CA ILE A 241 20.60 -10.75 -19.30
C ILE A 241 21.57 -11.70 -18.57
N GLY A 242 21.26 -13.01 -18.58
CA GLY A 242 21.97 -14.02 -17.80
C GLY A 242 21.56 -14.02 -16.34
N PHE A 243 21.97 -15.06 -15.60
CA PHE A 243 21.78 -15.15 -14.16
C PHE A 243 23.03 -14.67 -13.44
N THR A 244 22.85 -13.81 -12.46
CA THR A 244 23.93 -13.31 -11.61
C THR A 244 23.53 -13.52 -10.15
N SER A 245 24.46 -14.03 -9.33
CA SER A 245 24.23 -14.22 -7.90
C SER A 245 24.41 -12.91 -7.14
N PHE A 246 23.59 -12.72 -6.11
CA PHE A 246 23.82 -11.77 -5.04
C PHE A 246 24.52 -12.47 -3.87
N PRO A 247 25.85 -12.48 -3.81
CA PRO A 247 26.60 -13.33 -2.88
C PRO A 247 26.34 -12.99 -1.40
N PHE A 248 25.85 -11.77 -1.12
CA PHE A 248 25.62 -11.29 0.24
C PHE A 248 24.15 -10.97 0.53
N SER A 249 23.20 -11.34 -0.33
CA SER A 249 21.76 -11.09 -0.11
C SER A 249 21.25 -11.64 1.22
N TYR A 250 21.82 -12.75 1.68
CA TYR A 250 21.47 -13.34 2.97
C TYR A 250 21.63 -12.39 4.15
N THR A 251 22.56 -11.42 4.09
CA THR A 251 22.73 -10.43 5.18
C THR A 251 21.50 -9.55 5.32
N TYR A 252 20.87 -9.18 4.22
CA TYR A 252 19.61 -8.44 4.23
C TYR A 252 18.46 -9.29 4.79
N ARG A 253 18.34 -10.56 4.37
CA ARG A 253 17.35 -11.48 4.90
C ARG A 253 17.49 -11.64 6.42
N ASP A 254 18.72 -11.86 6.89
CA ASP A 254 19.01 -12.05 8.30
C ASP A 254 18.73 -10.77 9.12
N TYR A 255 19.03 -9.57 8.55
CA TYR A 255 18.64 -8.31 9.13
C TYR A 255 17.11 -8.23 9.30
N VAL A 256 16.33 -8.55 8.26
CA VAL A 256 14.87 -8.52 8.31
C VAL A 256 14.33 -9.47 9.40
N ILE A 257 14.82 -10.72 9.43
CA ILE A 257 14.41 -11.71 10.46
C ILE A 257 14.70 -11.17 11.86
N ASN A 258 15.89 -10.62 12.08
CA ASN A 258 16.30 -10.08 13.38
C ASN A 258 15.47 -8.84 13.76
N ALA A 259 15.13 -7.96 12.81
CA ALA A 259 14.29 -6.79 13.04
C ALA A 259 12.89 -7.19 13.55
N PHE A 260 12.28 -8.23 12.96
CA PHE A 260 11.00 -8.77 13.44
C PHE A 260 11.13 -9.42 14.82
N ASN A 261 12.18 -10.21 15.06
CA ASN A 261 12.40 -10.88 16.33
C ASN A 261 12.73 -9.94 17.50
N SER A 262 13.32 -8.76 17.18
CA SER A 262 13.63 -7.72 18.17
C SER A 262 12.52 -6.69 18.34
N ASP A 263 11.39 -6.87 17.65
CA ASP A 263 10.27 -5.91 17.61
C ASP A 263 10.75 -4.48 17.29
N LEU A 264 11.61 -4.37 16.26
CA LEU A 264 12.17 -3.07 15.85
C LEU A 264 11.03 -2.12 15.46
N PRO A 265 10.93 -0.91 16.06
CA PRO A 265 9.89 0.04 15.71
C PRO A 265 9.82 0.32 14.21
N ILE A 266 8.61 0.31 13.64
CA ILE A 266 8.39 0.38 12.19
C ILE A 266 9.02 1.63 11.55
N ASP A 267 8.97 2.78 12.23
CA ASP A 267 9.56 4.02 11.73
C ASP A 267 11.09 3.92 11.64
N ARG A 268 11.73 3.24 12.61
CA ARG A 268 13.16 2.96 12.58
C ARG A 268 13.49 1.96 11.48
N PHE A 269 12.73 0.87 11.39
CA PHE A 269 12.89 -0.15 10.35
C PHE A 269 12.83 0.46 8.94
N LEU A 270 11.83 1.32 8.67
CA LEU A 270 11.69 1.98 7.37
C LEU A 270 12.84 2.96 7.07
N LYS A 271 13.31 3.71 8.06
CA LYS A 271 14.46 4.61 7.91
C LYS A 271 15.73 3.84 7.54
N GLU A 272 15.96 2.70 8.19
CA GLU A 272 17.10 1.83 7.89
C GLU A 272 17.03 1.22 6.49
N GLN A 273 15.84 0.83 6.01
CA GLN A 273 15.65 0.32 4.65
C GLN A 273 16.03 1.32 3.55
N ILE A 274 15.90 2.61 3.81
CA ILE A 274 16.09 3.67 2.81
C ILE A 274 17.46 4.35 2.98
N ALA A 275 17.93 4.54 4.21
CA ALA A 275 19.03 5.45 4.51
C ALA A 275 19.88 5.03 5.72
N ALA A 276 20.11 3.72 5.93
CA ALA A 276 20.92 3.24 7.05
C ALA A 276 22.31 3.89 7.08
N ASP A 277 22.93 4.14 5.92
CA ASP A 277 24.20 4.81 5.77
C ASP A 277 24.21 6.28 6.25
N GLN A 278 23.05 6.93 6.32
CA GLN A 278 22.88 8.33 6.76
C GLN A 278 22.55 8.46 8.25
N LEU A 279 22.37 7.35 8.96
CA LEU A 279 21.94 7.35 10.36
C LEU A 279 23.08 7.46 11.37
N GLY A 280 24.33 7.64 10.91
CA GLY A 280 25.50 7.72 11.76
C GLY A 280 25.83 6.41 12.48
N LEU A 281 25.46 5.29 11.90
CA LEU A 281 25.73 3.96 12.45
C LEU A 281 27.22 3.67 12.51
N PRO A 282 27.71 2.95 13.53
CA PRO A 282 29.10 2.53 13.60
C PRO A 282 29.46 1.59 12.44
N ASN A 283 30.75 1.56 12.11
CA ASN A 283 31.25 0.64 11.08
C ASN A 283 30.99 -0.80 11.53
N GLY A 284 30.45 -1.63 10.65
CA GLY A 284 30.07 -3.00 10.97
C GLY A 284 28.69 -3.19 11.59
N ASP A 285 27.90 -2.12 11.74
CA ASP A 285 26.53 -2.24 12.27
C ASP A 285 25.67 -3.11 11.35
N PRO A 286 25.02 -4.16 11.87
CA PRO A 286 24.15 -5.03 11.07
C PRO A 286 23.00 -4.30 10.36
N ALA A 287 22.57 -3.14 10.87
CA ALA A 287 21.51 -2.34 10.25
C ALA A 287 21.93 -1.77 8.86
N LEU A 288 23.23 -1.70 8.55
CA LEU A 288 23.68 -1.36 7.19
C LEU A 288 23.20 -2.35 6.13
N ALA A 289 22.91 -3.61 6.52
CA ALA A 289 22.32 -4.60 5.61
C ALA A 289 20.89 -4.23 5.16
N ALA A 290 20.21 -3.34 5.88
CA ALA A 290 18.87 -2.87 5.53
C ALA A 290 18.80 -2.21 4.14
N LEU A 291 19.90 -1.59 3.67
CA LEU A 291 20.01 -1.00 2.33
C LEU A 291 19.85 -2.05 1.19
N GLY A 292 19.88 -3.33 1.52
CA GLY A 292 19.47 -4.41 0.63
C GLY A 292 18.07 -4.21 0.05
N PHE A 293 17.16 -3.54 0.77
CA PHE A 293 15.80 -3.22 0.29
C PHE A 293 15.79 -2.59 -1.12
N LEU A 294 16.72 -1.70 -1.39
CA LEU A 294 16.84 -1.02 -2.67
C LEU A 294 17.69 -1.79 -3.70
N THR A 295 18.41 -2.84 -3.31
CA THR A 295 19.46 -3.44 -4.15
C THR A 295 19.28 -4.94 -4.43
N VAL A 296 18.48 -5.68 -3.65
CA VAL A 296 18.26 -7.14 -3.86
C VAL A 296 17.15 -7.46 -4.86
N GLY A 297 16.51 -6.45 -5.43
CA GLY A 297 15.44 -6.61 -6.44
C GLY A 297 15.99 -6.85 -7.84
N MET A 298 15.19 -6.47 -8.84
CA MET A 298 15.59 -6.58 -10.25
C MET A 298 16.78 -5.67 -10.56
N GLN A 299 17.74 -6.21 -11.31
CA GLN A 299 18.83 -5.44 -11.87
C GLN A 299 18.65 -5.31 -13.38
N PHE A 300 18.70 -4.10 -13.87
CA PHE A 300 18.52 -3.80 -15.29
C PHE A 300 19.85 -3.38 -15.93
N ARG A 301 20.02 -3.66 -17.22
CA ARG A 301 21.17 -3.14 -17.98
C ARG A 301 21.16 -1.63 -18.08
N ASN A 302 19.97 -1.05 -18.13
CA ASN A 302 19.76 0.39 -18.16
C ASN A 302 19.69 0.92 -16.72
N TYR A 303 20.59 1.83 -16.38
CA TYR A 303 20.64 2.48 -15.07
C TYR A 303 19.31 3.19 -14.70
N HIS A 304 18.65 3.82 -15.67
CA HIS A 304 17.37 4.51 -15.44
C HIS A 304 16.24 3.55 -15.04
N ASP A 305 16.26 2.32 -15.56
CA ASP A 305 15.26 1.31 -15.20
C ASP A 305 15.53 0.73 -13.82
N THR A 306 16.80 0.69 -13.40
CA THR A 306 17.15 0.34 -12.00
C THR A 306 16.63 1.38 -11.00
N ILE A 307 16.75 2.68 -11.32
CA ILE A 307 16.19 3.74 -10.47
C ILE A 307 14.66 3.69 -10.46
N ASP A 308 14.04 3.43 -11.61
CA ASP A 308 12.59 3.27 -11.70
C ASP A 308 12.08 2.15 -10.77
N ASP A 309 12.79 1.01 -10.76
CA ASP A 309 12.48 -0.11 -9.87
C ASP A 309 12.69 0.25 -8.37
N GLN A 310 13.71 1.05 -8.05
CA GLN A 310 13.93 1.56 -6.69
C GLN A 310 12.82 2.53 -6.26
N ILE A 311 12.37 3.41 -7.15
CA ILE A 311 11.20 4.27 -6.90
C ILE A 311 9.96 3.41 -6.65
N ASP A 312 9.75 2.38 -7.49
CA ASP A 312 8.58 1.50 -7.37
C ASP A 312 8.56 0.76 -6.03
N VAL A 313 9.67 0.16 -5.60
CA VAL A 313 9.69 -0.55 -4.32
C VAL A 313 9.43 0.36 -3.13
N VAL A 314 9.93 1.58 -3.15
CA VAL A 314 9.67 2.56 -2.09
C VAL A 314 8.20 3.00 -2.11
N THR A 315 7.70 3.43 -3.25
CA THR A 315 6.36 4.03 -3.33
C THR A 315 5.24 2.98 -3.27
N ARG A 316 5.37 1.87 -3.96
CA ARG A 316 4.41 0.77 -3.91
C ARG A 316 4.48 0.01 -2.59
N GLY A 317 5.69 -0.32 -2.13
CA GLY A 317 5.90 -1.11 -0.93
C GLY A 317 5.55 -0.38 0.36
N LEU A 318 5.85 0.92 0.47
CA LEU A 318 5.67 1.69 1.69
C LEU A 318 4.44 2.59 1.68
N MET A 319 4.02 3.06 0.51
CA MET A 319 2.95 4.05 0.37
C MET A 319 1.71 3.49 -0.35
N GLY A 320 1.81 2.33 -1.01
CA GLY A 320 0.73 1.77 -1.82
C GLY A 320 0.43 2.57 -3.09
N LEU A 321 1.39 3.37 -3.59
CA LEU A 321 1.25 4.24 -4.74
C LEU A 321 2.05 3.74 -5.94
N THR A 322 1.46 3.74 -7.14
CA THR A 322 2.10 3.32 -8.40
C THR A 322 2.77 4.49 -9.11
N VAL A 323 3.71 5.15 -8.44
CA VAL A 323 4.35 6.41 -8.90
C VAL A 323 5.07 6.25 -10.24
N THR A 324 5.56 5.06 -10.57
CA THR A 324 6.25 4.78 -11.85
C THR A 324 5.38 4.99 -13.08
N CYS A 325 4.04 4.97 -12.94
CA CYS A 325 3.13 5.39 -14.02
C CYS A 325 3.36 6.85 -14.44
N ALA A 326 3.81 7.69 -13.50
CA ALA A 326 4.08 9.11 -13.75
C ALA A 326 5.43 9.38 -14.46
N ARG A 327 6.22 8.35 -14.80
CA ARG A 327 7.47 8.49 -15.56
C ARG A 327 7.25 9.13 -16.95
N CYS A 328 6.12 8.84 -17.61
CA CYS A 328 5.86 9.27 -18.98
C CYS A 328 4.74 10.31 -19.11
N HIS A 329 3.82 10.36 -18.16
CA HIS A 329 2.66 11.26 -18.14
C HIS A 329 2.12 11.35 -16.71
N ASP A 330 1.36 12.38 -16.38
CA ASP A 330 0.72 12.49 -15.08
C ASP A 330 -0.12 11.23 -14.76
N HIS A 331 -0.08 10.79 -13.50
CA HIS A 331 -0.77 9.56 -13.09
C HIS A 331 -2.27 9.66 -13.36
N LYS A 332 -2.86 8.58 -13.93
CA LYS A 332 -4.25 8.58 -14.39
C LYS A 332 -5.28 8.81 -13.28
N PHE A 333 -5.05 8.23 -12.10
CA PHE A 333 -6.03 8.19 -11.02
C PHE A 333 -5.62 9.01 -9.80
N ASP A 334 -4.33 9.02 -9.49
CA ASP A 334 -3.76 9.67 -8.33
C ASP A 334 -3.22 11.06 -8.69
N PRO A 335 -3.21 12.04 -7.78
CA PRO A 335 -2.68 13.37 -8.03
C PRO A 335 -1.15 13.38 -7.97
N ILE A 336 -0.52 12.60 -8.84
CA ILE A 336 0.94 12.43 -8.93
C ILE A 336 1.38 12.92 -10.32
N PRO A 337 1.89 14.14 -10.43
CA PRO A 337 2.41 14.65 -11.70
C PRO A 337 3.75 14.00 -12.06
N THR A 338 4.10 14.02 -13.33
CA THR A 338 5.40 13.60 -13.85
C THR A 338 6.56 14.27 -13.11
N ALA A 339 6.39 15.54 -12.71
CA ALA A 339 7.39 16.28 -11.94
C ALA A 339 7.75 15.59 -10.60
N ASP A 340 6.78 15.00 -9.91
CA ASP A 340 7.02 14.29 -8.64
C ASP A 340 7.83 13.01 -8.85
N TYR A 341 7.57 12.27 -9.95
CA TYR A 341 8.41 11.14 -10.33
C TYR A 341 9.86 11.55 -10.51
N TYR A 342 10.13 12.63 -11.26
CA TYR A 342 11.49 13.10 -11.49
C TYR A 342 12.13 13.75 -10.26
N ALA A 343 11.36 14.26 -9.32
CA ALA A 343 11.86 14.68 -8.01
C ALA A 343 12.40 13.48 -7.20
N LEU A 344 11.64 12.37 -7.15
CA LEU A 344 12.11 11.12 -6.54
C LEU A 344 13.31 10.53 -7.28
N TYR A 345 13.27 10.56 -8.60
CA TYR A 345 14.39 10.13 -9.44
C TYR A 345 15.67 10.90 -9.09
N ALA A 346 15.60 12.23 -8.97
CA ALA A 346 16.74 13.07 -8.62
C ALA A 346 17.27 12.80 -7.20
N ALA A 347 16.43 12.35 -6.28
CA ALA A 347 16.82 11.98 -4.92
C ALA A 347 17.60 10.64 -4.90
N ILE A 348 17.21 9.68 -5.73
CA ILE A 348 17.78 8.32 -5.75
C ILE A 348 19.00 8.21 -6.68
N ALA A 349 18.95 8.85 -7.84
CA ALA A 349 19.99 8.74 -8.88
C ALA A 349 21.44 9.06 -8.44
N PRO A 350 21.71 9.96 -7.48
CA PRO A 350 23.06 10.19 -6.99
C PRO A 350 23.62 9.05 -6.14
N SER A 351 22.77 8.13 -5.65
CA SER A 351 23.20 7.00 -4.80
C SER A 351 24.08 6.04 -5.60
N LYS A 352 25.23 5.69 -5.03
CA LYS A 352 26.19 4.80 -5.66
C LYS A 352 26.65 3.73 -4.67
N SER A 353 26.83 2.52 -5.16
CA SER A 353 27.49 1.49 -4.37
C SER A 353 28.91 1.93 -4.05
N PRO A 354 29.39 1.78 -2.80
CA PRO A 354 30.75 2.10 -2.44
C PRO A 354 31.71 1.15 -3.17
N PRO A 355 32.95 1.57 -3.47
CA PRO A 355 33.94 0.72 -4.15
C PRO A 355 34.33 -0.49 -3.28
N GLU A 356 34.25 -0.37 -1.96
CA GLU A 356 34.43 -1.45 -1.01
C GLU A 356 33.15 -1.60 -0.19
N LEU A 357 32.60 -2.83 -0.17
CA LEU A 357 31.38 -3.12 0.61
C LEU A 357 31.71 -3.00 2.11
N PRO A 358 30.79 -2.43 2.92
CA PRO A 358 30.99 -2.37 4.36
C PRO A 358 31.02 -3.79 4.95
N ALA A 359 31.91 -4.02 5.89
CA ALA A 359 31.85 -5.22 6.70
C ALA A 359 30.63 -5.14 7.62
N ILE A 360 29.88 -6.23 7.76
CA ILE A 360 28.68 -6.31 8.61
C ILE A 360 28.93 -7.36 9.69
N GLY A 361 28.63 -7.01 10.94
CA GLY A 361 28.80 -7.89 12.10
C GLY A 361 30.14 -7.71 12.81
N ALA A 362 30.23 -8.32 13.99
CA ALA A 362 31.45 -8.29 14.79
C ALA A 362 32.48 -9.27 14.25
N VAL A 363 33.73 -8.83 14.22
CA VAL A 363 34.85 -9.72 13.94
C VAL A 363 35.02 -10.65 15.15
N THR A 364 34.76 -11.93 14.95
CA THR A 364 34.89 -12.96 16.00
C THR A 364 36.25 -13.63 15.99
N ASP A 365 37.00 -13.58 14.89
CA ASP A 365 38.35 -14.13 14.74
C ASP A 365 39.26 -13.11 14.05
N GLU A 366 40.04 -12.44 14.87
CA GLU A 366 40.99 -11.42 14.40
C GLU A 366 42.13 -11.99 13.52
N GLN A 367 42.53 -13.25 13.76
CA GLN A 367 43.58 -13.88 12.96
C GLN A 367 43.07 -14.24 11.57
N ALA A 368 41.86 -14.79 11.49
CA ALA A 368 41.23 -15.07 10.20
C ALA A 368 40.96 -13.78 9.41
N ARG A 369 40.59 -12.68 10.06
CA ARG A 369 40.39 -11.36 9.45
C ARG A 369 41.72 -10.87 8.83
N GLN A 370 42.79 -10.89 9.60
CA GLN A 370 44.12 -10.45 9.11
C GLN A 370 44.65 -11.32 7.99
N GLN A 371 44.36 -12.62 8.02
CA GLN A 371 44.72 -13.50 6.90
C GLN A 371 43.93 -13.15 5.65
N TYR A 372 42.61 -12.96 5.77
CA TYR A 372 41.75 -12.54 4.66
C TYR A 372 42.18 -11.21 4.06
N GLU A 373 42.52 -10.21 4.88
CA GLU A 373 42.97 -8.89 4.41
C GLU A 373 44.31 -9.01 3.62
N ARG A 374 45.21 -9.85 4.07
CA ARG A 374 46.47 -10.13 3.32
C ARG A 374 46.22 -10.81 1.97
N GLU A 375 45.39 -11.83 1.95
CA GLU A 375 45.01 -12.55 0.73
C GLU A 375 44.28 -11.62 -0.25
N LEU A 376 43.37 -10.79 0.25
CA LEU A 376 42.65 -9.80 -0.57
C LEU A 376 43.62 -8.76 -1.17
N ALA A 377 44.59 -8.26 -0.40
CA ALA A 377 45.57 -7.31 -0.88
C ALA A 377 46.44 -7.93 -1.99
N ASP A 378 46.87 -9.18 -1.83
CA ASP A 378 47.65 -9.91 -2.84
C ASP A 378 46.83 -10.13 -4.11
N LEU A 379 45.56 -10.52 -4.00
CA LEU A 379 44.67 -10.67 -5.16
C LEU A 379 44.43 -9.34 -5.89
N LYS A 380 44.20 -8.24 -5.16
CA LYS A 380 44.06 -6.89 -5.75
C LYS A 380 45.33 -6.50 -6.52
N LEU A 381 46.49 -6.81 -5.97
CA LEU A 381 47.78 -6.54 -6.65
C LEU A 381 47.95 -7.35 -7.95
N LYS A 382 47.61 -8.64 -7.93
CA LYS A 382 47.64 -9.50 -9.12
C LYS A 382 46.67 -9.00 -10.21
N VAL A 383 45.46 -8.57 -9.84
CA VAL A 383 44.48 -7.98 -10.78
C VAL A 383 45.05 -6.71 -11.43
N GLN A 384 45.66 -5.84 -10.62
CA GLN A 384 46.28 -4.61 -11.14
C GLN A 384 47.44 -4.89 -12.10
N GLN A 385 48.28 -5.86 -11.76
CA GLN A 385 49.38 -6.29 -12.63
C GLN A 385 48.86 -6.85 -13.97
N PHE A 386 47.91 -7.76 -13.90
CA PHE A 386 47.23 -8.29 -15.08
C PHE A 386 46.62 -7.20 -15.96
N ALA A 387 45.89 -6.25 -15.35
CA ALA A 387 45.32 -5.15 -16.11
C ALA A 387 46.35 -4.27 -16.79
N ARG A 388 47.52 -4.02 -16.15
CA ARG A 388 48.62 -3.28 -16.77
C ARG A 388 49.22 -4.04 -17.96
N GLU A 389 49.49 -5.34 -17.80
CA GLU A 389 50.03 -6.19 -18.85
C GLU A 389 49.09 -6.25 -20.08
N GLN A 390 47.75 -6.43 -19.83
CA GLN A 390 46.77 -6.46 -20.92
C GLN A 390 46.66 -5.11 -21.62
N ASN A 391 46.70 -4.01 -20.89
CA ASN A 391 46.72 -2.68 -21.49
C ASN A 391 47.98 -2.42 -22.33
N GLU A 392 49.14 -2.92 -21.94
CA GLU A 392 50.38 -2.82 -22.71
C GLU A 392 50.27 -3.63 -23.99
N VAL A 393 49.78 -4.86 -23.91
CA VAL A 393 49.53 -5.70 -25.10
C VAL A 393 48.57 -5.03 -26.07
N LEU A 394 47.49 -4.43 -25.58
CA LEU A 394 46.54 -3.70 -26.42
C LEU A 394 47.15 -2.46 -27.06
N ARG A 395 47.95 -1.68 -26.32
CA ARG A 395 48.66 -0.51 -26.86
C ARG A 395 49.66 -0.91 -27.96
N ASN A 396 50.37 -2.03 -27.79
CA ASN A 396 51.31 -2.51 -28.79
C ASN A 396 50.63 -3.07 -30.05
N ARG A 397 49.40 -3.57 -29.95
CA ARG A 397 48.57 -3.97 -31.10
C ARG A 397 47.96 -2.80 -31.88
N LEU A 398 47.78 -1.66 -31.23
CA LEU A 398 47.22 -0.46 -31.83
C LEU A 398 48.27 0.47 -32.43
N ARG A 399 49.54 0.22 -32.21
CA ARG A 399 50.71 0.86 -32.87
C ARG A 399 51.14 0.06 -34.10
#